data_1b61734625a32d14d4aede1777659658
#
_entry.id   1b61734625a32d14d4aede1777659658
#
_cell.length_a   1.000
_cell.length_b   1.000
_cell.length_c   1.000
_cell.angle_alpha   90.00
_cell.angle_beta   90.00
_cell.angle_gamma   90.00
#
_symmetry.space_group_name_H-M   'P 1'
#
loop_
_entity.id
_entity.type
_entity.pdbx_description
1 polymer ?
#
loop_
_entity_poly.entity_id
_entity_poly.type
_entity_poly.pdbx_seq_one_letter_code
_entity_poly.pdbx_strand_id
1 'polypeptide(L)'
;MSFSLPLSLGVESLCESVDLRITGEITNKEIKDRLNSVLPEDLKIVDVYDDFRDNSEIVYSDYVYKFEFADNDLALEKIKNVLSSDEILALKKGKQGRKRVMKETNIKSFIDKYSISIRNDVIVLNIRLLAGPEKNLNPSLLFDTIIRLIDMDFEWKSIARISLLDKDYKEFK
;
A
#
# COMPACT_ATOMS: atom_id res chain seq x y z
N MET A 1 -18.10 -7.12 -10.61
CA MET A 1 -17.20 -7.16 -9.45
C MET A 1 -16.04 -6.23 -9.74
N SER A 2 -15.77 -5.30 -8.85
CA SER A 2 -14.69 -4.31 -8.97
C SER A 2 -14.00 -4.16 -7.61
N PHE A 3 -12.66 -4.16 -7.59
CA PHE A 3 -11.89 -3.86 -6.38
C PHE A 3 -11.66 -2.36 -6.30
N SER A 4 -11.71 -1.80 -5.09
CA SER A 4 -11.57 -0.37 -4.86
C SER A 4 -10.19 0.15 -5.23
N LEU A 5 -9.13 -0.57 -4.86
CA LEU A 5 -7.75 -0.26 -5.26
C LEU A 5 -6.97 -1.57 -5.41
N PRO A 6 -6.40 -1.87 -6.60
CA PRO A 6 -5.61 -3.09 -6.78
C PRO A 6 -4.48 -3.21 -5.77
N LEU A 7 -4.34 -4.40 -5.17
CA LEU A 7 -3.25 -4.71 -4.25
C LEU A 7 -2.02 -5.17 -5.03
N SER A 8 -0.86 -4.64 -4.69
CA SER A 8 0.40 -5.07 -5.30
C SER A 8 0.80 -6.47 -4.84
N LEU A 9 1.38 -7.26 -5.72
CA LEU A 9 1.88 -8.60 -5.38
C LEU A 9 2.92 -8.52 -4.25
N GLY A 10 2.77 -9.38 -3.24
CA GLY A 10 3.63 -9.41 -2.06
C GLY A 10 3.33 -8.33 -1.01
N VAL A 11 2.18 -7.66 -1.12
CA VAL A 11 1.67 -6.73 -0.13
C VAL A 11 0.44 -7.36 0.53
N GLU A 12 0.43 -7.39 1.85
CA GLU A 12 -0.73 -7.78 2.66
C GLU A 12 -1.73 -6.63 2.75
N SER A 13 -3.00 -6.91 3.08
CA SER A 13 -4.00 -5.86 3.30
C SER A 13 -5.02 -6.24 4.35
N LEU A 14 -5.46 -5.24 5.13
CA LEU A 14 -6.51 -5.36 6.13
C LEU A 14 -7.77 -4.57 5.76
N CYS A 15 -7.81 -3.94 4.57
CA CYS A 15 -8.84 -2.95 4.23
C CYS A 15 -9.31 -3.03 2.76
N GLU A 16 -9.26 -4.22 2.17
CA GLU A 16 -9.75 -4.36 0.80
C GLU A 16 -11.28 -4.33 0.75
N SER A 17 -11.83 -3.61 -0.21
CA SER A 17 -13.26 -3.65 -0.51
C SER A 17 -13.51 -4.06 -1.96
N VAL A 18 -14.67 -4.66 -2.19
CA VAL A 18 -15.09 -5.15 -3.50
C VAL A 18 -16.58 -4.89 -3.71
N ASP A 19 -16.91 -4.28 -4.84
CA ASP A 19 -18.29 -4.07 -5.24
C ASP A 19 -18.82 -5.29 -5.98
N LEU A 20 -19.96 -5.77 -5.51
CA LEU A 20 -20.69 -6.88 -6.10
C LEU A 20 -22.06 -6.42 -6.56
N ARG A 21 -22.47 -6.82 -7.76
CA ARG A 21 -23.87 -6.70 -8.17
C ARG A 21 -24.58 -8.01 -7.85
N ILE A 22 -25.58 -7.94 -7.02
CA ILE A 22 -26.43 -9.07 -6.63
C ILE A 22 -27.76 -8.99 -7.39
N THR A 23 -28.29 -10.13 -7.80
CA THR A 23 -29.62 -10.28 -8.39
C THR A 23 -30.49 -11.14 -7.48
N GLY A 24 -31.69 -10.68 -7.18
CA GLY A 24 -32.62 -11.34 -6.24
C GLY A 24 -32.53 -10.76 -4.83
N GLU A 25 -33.41 -11.26 -3.97
CA GLU A 25 -33.49 -10.84 -2.57
C GLU A 25 -32.56 -11.72 -1.72
N ILE A 26 -31.54 -11.14 -1.13
CA ILE A 26 -30.58 -11.79 -0.23
C ILE A 26 -30.10 -10.77 0.82
N THR A 27 -29.98 -11.19 2.05
CA THR A 27 -29.50 -10.31 3.14
C THR A 27 -27.98 -10.19 3.16
N ASN A 28 -27.45 -9.07 3.67
CA ASN A 28 -26.00 -8.86 3.83
C ASN A 28 -25.34 -9.95 4.68
N LYS A 29 -26.07 -10.47 5.68
CA LYS A 29 -25.60 -11.60 6.49
C LYS A 29 -25.45 -12.88 5.65
N GLU A 30 -26.42 -13.20 4.81
CA GLU A 30 -26.35 -14.38 3.95
C GLU A 30 -25.24 -14.26 2.90
N ILE A 31 -25.00 -13.04 2.34
CA ILE A 31 -23.89 -12.79 1.42
C ILE A 31 -22.58 -13.09 2.13
N LYS A 32 -22.37 -12.50 3.32
CA LYS A 32 -21.19 -12.72 4.14
C LYS A 32 -20.96 -14.19 4.44
N ASP A 33 -21.98 -14.89 4.93
CA ASP A 33 -21.89 -16.29 5.35
C ASP A 33 -21.58 -17.21 4.15
N ARG A 34 -22.25 -17.00 3.02
CA ARG A 34 -22.03 -17.80 1.79
C ARG A 34 -20.63 -17.57 1.21
N LEU A 35 -20.16 -16.32 1.15
CA LEU A 35 -18.81 -16.02 0.67
C LEU A 35 -17.75 -16.62 1.61
N ASN A 36 -17.90 -16.46 2.91
CA ASN A 36 -16.95 -16.98 3.89
C ASN A 36 -16.92 -18.53 3.96
N SER A 37 -17.98 -19.19 3.51
CA SER A 37 -18.00 -20.66 3.45
C SER A 37 -17.13 -21.25 2.34
N VAL A 38 -16.80 -20.45 1.31
CA VAL A 38 -16.03 -20.88 0.13
C VAL A 38 -14.67 -20.19 -0.02
N LEU A 39 -14.47 -19.07 0.68
CA LEU A 39 -13.20 -18.34 0.67
C LEU A 39 -12.14 -19.04 1.54
N PRO A 40 -10.85 -18.95 1.17
CA PRO A 40 -9.75 -19.43 1.99
C PRO A 40 -9.75 -18.80 3.38
N GLU A 41 -9.08 -19.46 4.36
CA GLU A 41 -9.02 -18.97 5.74
C GLU A 41 -8.39 -17.57 5.85
N ASP A 42 -7.42 -17.28 5.01
CA ASP A 42 -6.68 -16.01 4.99
C ASP A 42 -7.45 -14.87 4.29
N LEU A 43 -8.60 -15.18 3.67
CA LEU A 43 -9.42 -14.20 2.96
C LEU A 43 -10.85 -14.29 3.45
N LYS A 44 -11.24 -13.40 4.37
CA LYS A 44 -12.59 -13.36 4.96
C LYS A 44 -13.28 -12.04 4.71
N ILE A 45 -14.58 -12.13 4.41
CA ILE A 45 -15.46 -10.96 4.37
C ILE A 45 -15.73 -10.54 5.82
N VAL A 46 -15.26 -9.36 6.17
CA VAL A 46 -15.43 -8.78 7.53
C VAL A 46 -16.81 -8.17 7.67
N ASP A 47 -17.27 -7.45 6.62
CA ASP A 47 -18.56 -6.77 6.61
C ASP A 47 -19.14 -6.71 5.20
N VAL A 48 -20.48 -6.53 5.09
CA VAL A 48 -21.22 -6.30 3.86
C VAL A 48 -22.21 -5.17 4.10
N TYR A 49 -22.19 -4.16 3.27
CA TYR A 49 -23.06 -3.00 3.35
C TYR A 49 -23.57 -2.60 1.97
N ASP A 50 -24.67 -1.86 1.94
CA ASP A 50 -25.37 -1.47 0.71
C ASP A 50 -24.88 -0.13 0.15
N ASP A 51 -24.11 0.62 0.93
CA ASP A 51 -23.58 1.91 0.52
C ASP A 51 -22.52 1.73 -0.57
N PHE A 52 -22.74 2.37 -1.71
CA PHE A 52 -21.77 2.45 -2.79
C PHE A 52 -21.00 3.76 -2.67
N ARG A 53 -19.66 3.65 -2.67
CA ARG A 53 -18.75 4.79 -2.78
C ARG A 53 -17.94 4.67 -4.06
N ASP A 54 -17.75 5.79 -4.75
CA ASP A 54 -16.92 5.80 -5.95
C ASP A 54 -15.44 5.63 -5.59
N ASN A 55 -14.78 4.68 -6.22
CA ASN A 55 -13.36 4.41 -5.98
C ASN A 55 -12.46 5.62 -6.28
N SER A 56 -12.94 6.58 -7.08
CA SER A 56 -12.24 7.86 -7.32
C SER A 56 -12.15 8.76 -6.09
N GLU A 57 -12.93 8.50 -5.04
CA GLU A 57 -12.83 9.21 -3.76
C GLU A 57 -11.58 8.82 -2.96
N ILE A 58 -10.94 7.69 -3.30
CA ILE A 58 -9.70 7.26 -2.64
C ILE A 58 -8.58 8.22 -3.06
N VAL A 59 -7.94 8.84 -2.06
CA VAL A 59 -6.83 9.77 -2.25
C VAL A 59 -5.56 9.27 -1.60
N TYR A 60 -5.68 8.60 -0.46
CA TYR A 60 -4.53 8.12 0.31
C TYR A 60 -4.69 6.64 0.69
N SER A 61 -3.54 6.03 0.98
CA SER A 61 -3.47 4.71 1.60
C SER A 61 -2.38 4.69 2.65
N ASP A 62 -2.70 4.17 3.83
CA ASP A 62 -1.74 3.96 4.91
C ASP A 62 -1.12 2.58 4.81
N TYR A 63 0.19 2.53 4.98
CA TYR A 63 0.97 1.30 4.97
C TYR A 63 1.84 1.18 6.22
N VAL A 64 2.08 -0.06 6.62
CA VAL A 64 3.12 -0.43 7.57
C VAL A 64 4.15 -1.28 6.84
N TYR A 65 5.39 -0.81 6.82
CA TYR A 65 6.54 -1.60 6.38
C TYR A 65 7.29 -2.07 7.61
N LYS A 66 7.72 -3.30 7.57
CA LYS A 66 8.64 -3.87 8.56
C LYS A 66 9.86 -4.37 7.83
N PHE A 67 11.02 -4.02 8.33
CA PHE A 67 12.31 -4.40 7.75
C PHE A 67 13.21 -4.98 8.82
N GLU A 68 14.01 -5.95 8.42
CA GLU A 68 15.07 -6.51 9.24
C GLU A 68 16.38 -6.48 8.46
N PHE A 69 17.43 -5.94 9.09
CA PHE A 69 18.77 -5.79 8.55
C PHE A 69 19.75 -6.34 9.58
N ALA A 70 20.94 -6.72 9.12
CA ALA A 70 22.04 -7.13 10.01
C ALA A 70 22.42 -6.00 10.99
N ASP A 71 22.30 -4.72 10.59
CA ASP A 71 22.48 -3.54 11.43
C ASP A 71 21.27 -2.62 11.28
N ASN A 72 20.30 -2.78 12.18
CA ASN A 72 19.06 -2.00 12.17
C ASN A 72 19.25 -0.53 12.54
N ASP A 73 20.24 -0.20 13.37
CA ASP A 73 20.49 1.20 13.76
C ASP A 73 21.06 2.00 12.59
N LEU A 74 22.05 1.44 11.89
CA LEU A 74 22.60 2.05 10.68
C LEU A 74 21.54 2.16 9.57
N ALA A 75 20.77 1.11 9.37
CA ALA A 75 19.70 1.12 8.37
C ALA A 75 18.62 2.16 8.68
N LEU A 76 18.22 2.29 9.97
CA LEU A 76 17.27 3.31 10.41
C LEU A 76 17.76 4.72 10.10
N GLU A 77 19.03 5.02 10.40
CA GLU A 77 19.62 6.33 10.11
C GLU A 77 19.60 6.62 8.61
N LYS A 78 20.06 5.68 7.78
CA LYS A 78 20.05 5.83 6.32
C LYS A 78 18.64 6.00 5.75
N ILE A 79 17.65 5.22 6.22
CA ILE A 79 16.25 5.36 5.78
C ILE A 79 15.69 6.72 6.16
N LYS A 80 15.96 7.22 7.38
CA LYS A 80 15.58 8.58 7.80
C LYS A 80 16.16 9.64 6.87
N ASN A 81 17.44 9.51 6.51
CA ASN A 81 18.09 10.43 5.60
C ASN A 81 17.43 10.44 4.22
N VAL A 82 17.11 9.25 3.67
CA VAL A 82 16.37 9.15 2.40
C VAL A 82 14.99 9.79 2.50
N LEU A 83 14.22 9.46 3.55
CA LEU A 83 12.87 9.98 3.71
C LEU A 83 12.80 11.48 4.01
N SER A 84 13.84 12.06 4.60
CA SER A 84 13.94 13.50 4.87
C SER A 84 14.50 14.33 3.71
N SER A 85 15.05 13.69 2.67
CA SER A 85 15.60 14.37 1.49
C SER A 85 14.51 15.15 0.73
N ASP A 86 14.91 16.23 0.06
CA ASP A 86 14.01 17.03 -0.79
C ASP A 86 13.51 16.24 -2.02
N GLU A 87 14.32 15.30 -2.49
CA GLU A 87 14.00 14.43 -3.62
C GLU A 87 14.25 12.97 -3.30
N ILE A 88 13.35 12.10 -3.79
CA ILE A 88 13.49 10.65 -3.74
C ILE A 88 13.30 10.13 -5.17
N LEU A 89 14.40 9.79 -5.83
CA LEU A 89 14.40 9.38 -7.24
C LEU A 89 14.17 7.88 -7.38
N ALA A 90 12.98 7.49 -7.81
CA ALA A 90 12.61 6.12 -8.12
C ALA A 90 12.84 5.80 -9.60
N LEU A 91 13.27 4.56 -9.88
CA LEU A 91 13.43 4.05 -11.24
C LEU A 91 12.11 3.40 -11.70
N LYS A 92 11.38 4.06 -12.59
CA LYS A 92 10.15 3.52 -13.19
C LYS A 92 10.42 3.01 -14.60
N LYS A 93 9.80 1.86 -14.94
CA LYS A 93 9.79 1.37 -16.33
C LYS A 93 8.90 2.29 -17.17
N GLY A 94 9.47 2.93 -18.17
CA GLY A 94 8.78 3.78 -19.14
C GLY A 94 8.90 3.22 -20.54
N LYS A 95 8.19 3.86 -21.50
CA LYS A 95 8.33 3.60 -22.93
C LYS A 95 8.95 4.81 -23.59
N GLN A 96 9.97 4.61 -24.42
CA GLN A 96 10.50 5.61 -25.35
C GLN A 96 10.38 5.04 -26.76
N GLY A 97 9.31 5.39 -27.44
CA GLY A 97 8.92 4.75 -28.69
C GLY A 97 8.58 3.27 -28.45
N ARG A 98 9.25 2.35 -29.17
CA ARG A 98 9.09 0.90 -29.01
C ARG A 98 9.98 0.27 -27.94
N LYS A 99 10.93 1.03 -27.38
CA LYS A 99 11.88 0.52 -26.38
C LYS A 99 11.37 0.78 -24.95
N ARG A 100 11.59 -0.20 -24.07
CA ARG A 100 11.41 -0.02 -22.61
C ARG A 100 12.69 0.62 -22.07
N VAL A 101 12.53 1.72 -21.34
CA VAL A 101 13.64 2.44 -20.68
C VAL A 101 13.32 2.63 -19.22
N MET A 102 14.35 2.67 -18.38
CA MET A 102 14.21 3.09 -16.98
C MET A 102 14.25 4.62 -16.95
N LYS A 103 13.26 5.21 -16.29
CA LYS A 103 13.14 6.67 -16.12
C LYS A 103 13.15 7.00 -14.65
N GLU A 104 13.99 7.93 -14.27
CA GLU A 104 13.97 8.51 -12.92
C GLU A 104 12.73 9.38 -12.74
N THR A 105 12.10 9.22 -11.60
CA THR A 105 10.92 9.99 -11.21
C THR A 105 11.04 10.34 -9.73
N ASN A 106 10.95 11.62 -9.40
CA ASN A 106 10.89 12.04 -8.02
C ASN A 106 9.54 11.65 -7.41
N ILE A 107 9.58 10.79 -6.39
CA ILE A 107 8.41 10.27 -5.70
C ILE A 107 8.16 10.94 -4.34
N LYS A 108 8.95 11.92 -3.95
CA LYS A 108 8.82 12.61 -2.65
C LYS A 108 7.42 13.19 -2.45
N SER A 109 6.87 13.83 -3.47
CA SER A 109 5.54 14.46 -3.42
C SER A 109 4.37 13.46 -3.33
N PHE A 110 4.63 12.16 -3.42
CA PHE A 110 3.62 11.11 -3.24
C PHE A 110 3.55 10.60 -1.79
N ILE A 111 4.44 11.07 -0.92
CA ILE A 111 4.47 10.75 0.51
C ILE A 111 3.81 11.91 1.25
N ASP A 112 2.67 11.63 1.91
CA ASP A 112 1.94 12.62 2.70
C ASP A 112 2.57 12.78 4.09
N LYS A 113 2.71 11.66 4.81
CA LYS A 113 3.34 11.63 6.14
C LYS A 113 4.00 10.29 6.42
N TYR A 114 4.93 10.28 7.35
CA TYR A 114 5.54 9.04 7.84
C TYR A 114 6.02 9.15 9.28
N SER A 115 6.18 8.00 9.91
CA SER A 115 6.94 7.83 11.16
C SER A 115 7.72 6.53 11.10
N ILE A 116 8.94 6.53 11.63
CA ILE A 116 9.82 5.36 11.61
C ILE A 116 10.51 5.17 12.96
N SER A 117 10.57 3.92 13.41
CA SER A 117 11.22 3.55 14.69
C SER A 117 11.66 2.08 14.65
N ILE A 118 12.53 1.68 15.57
CA ILE A 118 12.81 0.27 15.84
C ILE A 118 11.87 -0.21 16.95
N ARG A 119 11.27 -1.39 16.76
CA ARG A 119 10.45 -2.10 17.75
C ARG A 119 10.78 -3.59 17.71
N ASN A 120 11.19 -4.16 18.85
CA ASN A 120 11.58 -5.57 18.94
C ASN A 120 12.57 -5.98 17.85
N ASP A 121 13.64 -5.22 17.70
CA ASP A 121 14.71 -5.40 16.71
C ASP A 121 14.28 -5.37 15.24
N VAL A 122 13.08 -4.85 14.95
CA VAL A 122 12.57 -4.65 13.59
C VAL A 122 12.31 -3.16 13.35
N ILE A 123 12.75 -2.65 12.22
CA ILE A 123 12.41 -1.30 11.77
C ILE A 123 10.95 -1.29 11.32
N VAL A 124 10.15 -0.41 11.91
CA VAL A 124 8.74 -0.20 11.56
C VAL A 124 8.58 1.21 10.98
N LEU A 125 8.21 1.26 9.69
CA LEU A 125 7.87 2.50 8.99
C LEU A 125 6.35 2.53 8.75
N ASN A 126 5.66 3.46 9.42
CA ASN A 126 4.29 3.80 9.10
C ASN A 126 4.30 4.96 8.11
N ILE A 127 3.61 4.82 6.99
CA ILE A 127 3.67 5.81 5.93
C ILE A 127 2.33 5.92 5.20
N ARG A 128 1.94 7.16 4.90
CA ARG A 128 0.79 7.47 4.06
C ARG A 128 1.26 7.88 2.68
N LEU A 129 0.73 7.20 1.67
CA LEU A 129 1.03 7.43 0.26
C LEU A 129 -0.20 7.91 -0.48
N LEU A 130 0.01 8.71 -1.53
CA LEU A 130 -1.02 9.01 -2.50
C LEU A 130 -1.44 7.71 -3.22
N ALA A 131 -2.74 7.48 -3.31
CA ALA A 131 -3.36 6.27 -3.84
C ALA A 131 -4.54 6.55 -4.78
N GLY A 132 -4.73 7.82 -5.15
CA GLY A 132 -5.82 8.23 -6.04
C GLY A 132 -5.59 7.83 -7.51
N PRO A 133 -6.63 7.98 -8.34
CA PRO A 133 -6.58 7.57 -9.75
C PRO A 133 -5.56 8.38 -10.57
N GLU A 134 -5.34 9.64 -10.23
CA GLU A 134 -4.37 10.50 -10.93
C GLU A 134 -2.95 10.38 -10.38
N LYS A 135 -2.84 10.17 -9.07
CA LYS A 135 -1.56 10.11 -8.36
C LYS A 135 -1.55 8.91 -7.43
N ASN A 136 -0.76 7.93 -7.80
CA ASN A 136 -0.61 6.68 -7.05
C ASN A 136 0.87 6.31 -6.95
N LEU A 137 1.31 5.96 -5.75
CA LEU A 137 2.63 5.39 -5.52
C LEU A 137 2.51 3.92 -5.11
N ASN A 138 3.05 3.05 -5.95
CA ASN A 138 3.13 1.63 -5.63
C ASN A 138 4.04 1.42 -4.40
N PRO A 139 3.56 0.75 -3.33
CA PRO A 139 4.34 0.53 -2.12
C PRO A 139 5.62 -0.27 -2.36
N SER A 140 5.60 -1.26 -3.26
CA SER A 140 6.81 -2.02 -3.60
C SER A 140 7.86 -1.15 -4.30
N LEU A 141 7.44 -0.20 -5.14
CA LEU A 141 8.38 0.74 -5.77
C LEU A 141 9.06 1.65 -4.75
N LEU A 142 8.33 2.10 -3.72
CA LEU A 142 8.93 2.87 -2.63
C LEU A 142 9.96 2.03 -1.87
N PHE A 143 9.60 0.78 -1.52
CA PHE A 143 10.53 -0.15 -0.88
C PHE A 143 11.81 -0.33 -1.69
N ASP A 144 11.70 -0.73 -2.96
CA ASP A 144 12.83 -0.97 -3.84
C ASP A 144 13.70 0.29 -4.01
N THR A 145 13.07 1.47 -3.98
CA THR A 145 13.78 2.76 -4.05
C THR A 145 14.57 3.02 -2.77
N ILE A 146 13.98 2.80 -1.60
CA ILE A 146 14.67 2.96 -0.31
C ILE A 146 15.88 2.02 -0.25
N ILE A 147 15.69 0.72 -0.52
CA ILE A 147 16.78 -0.26 -0.47
C ILE A 147 17.91 0.11 -1.41
N ARG A 148 17.59 0.51 -2.64
CA ARG A 148 18.60 0.96 -3.62
C ARG A 148 19.37 2.19 -3.13
N LEU A 149 18.70 3.16 -2.48
CA LEU A 149 19.33 4.41 -2.05
C LEU A 149 20.17 4.25 -0.80
N ILE A 150 19.80 3.37 0.13
CA ILE A 150 20.60 3.09 1.33
C ILE A 150 21.77 2.15 1.05
N ASP A 151 21.74 1.41 -0.06
CA ASP A 151 22.75 0.43 -0.47
C ASP A 151 23.06 -0.55 0.68
N MET A 152 22.02 -1.26 1.13
CA MET A 152 22.10 -2.28 2.19
C MET A 152 21.20 -3.46 1.83
N ASP A 153 21.68 -4.68 2.09
CA ASP A 153 20.88 -5.88 1.99
C ASP A 153 19.95 -5.99 3.21
N PHE A 154 18.71 -6.40 2.97
CA PHE A 154 17.74 -6.68 4.03
C PHE A 154 17.59 -8.21 4.20
N GLU A 155 17.37 -8.66 5.43
CA GLU A 155 17.17 -10.07 5.75
C GLU A 155 15.72 -10.47 5.54
N TRP A 156 14.79 -9.60 5.95
CA TRP A 156 13.35 -9.84 5.86
C TRP A 156 12.57 -8.53 5.67
N LYS A 157 11.40 -8.64 5.02
CA LYS A 157 10.45 -7.55 4.89
C LYS A 157 9.00 -8.01 4.93
N SER A 158 8.12 -7.12 5.39
CA SER A 158 6.67 -7.21 5.21
C SER A 158 6.14 -5.82 4.87
N ILE A 159 5.14 -5.76 4.02
CA ILE A 159 4.42 -4.53 3.66
C ILE A 159 2.94 -4.84 3.78
N ALA A 160 2.24 -4.08 4.63
CA ALA A 160 0.80 -4.24 4.82
C ALA A 160 0.08 -2.91 4.55
N ARG A 161 -1.01 -2.95 3.77
CA ARG A 161 -1.97 -1.87 3.63
C ARG A 161 -2.92 -1.90 4.81
N ILE A 162 -3.05 -0.78 5.53
CA ILE A 162 -3.83 -0.70 6.77
C ILE A 162 -5.16 0.00 6.55
N SER A 163 -5.20 1.06 5.71
CA SER A 163 -6.40 1.79 5.40
C SER A 163 -6.36 2.42 4.02
N LEU A 164 -7.53 2.65 3.45
CA LEU A 164 -7.78 3.54 2.32
C LEU A 164 -8.51 4.76 2.84
N LEU A 165 -8.17 5.95 2.37
CA LEU A 165 -8.70 7.20 2.89
C LEU A 165 -9.11 8.13 1.75
N ASP A 166 -10.17 8.90 1.99
CA ASP A 166 -10.60 9.98 1.12
C ASP A 166 -9.78 11.27 1.33
N LYS A 167 -10.13 12.34 0.63
CA LYS A 167 -9.48 13.66 0.72
C LYS A 167 -9.55 14.30 2.11
N ASP A 168 -10.54 13.93 2.93
CA ASP A 168 -10.76 14.44 4.28
C ASP A 168 -10.14 13.50 5.35
N TYR A 169 -9.32 12.54 4.93
CA TYR A 169 -8.68 11.51 5.77
C TYR A 169 -9.65 10.57 6.47
N LYS A 170 -10.88 10.46 5.99
CA LYS A 170 -11.85 9.49 6.49
C LYS A 170 -11.63 8.14 5.81
N GLU A 171 -11.83 7.06 6.57
CA GLU A 171 -11.73 5.73 6.02
C GLU A 171 -12.72 5.52 4.87
N PHE A 172 -12.19 5.00 3.77
CA PHE A 172 -12.97 4.52 2.64
C PHE A 172 -13.37 3.06 2.93
N LYS A 173 -14.66 2.87 3.10
CA LYS A 173 -15.29 1.55 3.33
C LYS A 173 -16.36 1.33 2.27
#